data_6eb7c74f24a212923c4be43217af1873
#
_entry.id   6eb7c74f24a212923c4be43217af1873
#
_cell.length_a   1.000
_cell.length_b   1.000
_cell.length_c   1.000
_cell.angle_alpha   90.00
_cell.angle_beta   90.00
_cell.angle_gamma   90.00
#
_symmetry.space_group_name_H-M   'P 1'
#
loop_
_entity.id
_entity.type
_entity.pdbx_description
1 polymer ?
#
loop_
_entity_poly.entity_id
_entity_poly.type
_entity_poly.pdbx_seq_one_letter_code
_entity_poly.pdbx_strand_id
1 'polypeptide(L)'
;KPLVQIILNNHVLGMVRQWQTLFYEQRYSQTILNDGVDFVKVSEAMGAKAIRVTKMEEVEPALKMALSSEGPVVLDCWIDQDLSVYPMVPAGASLDEVFDEEDVKK
;
A
#
# COMPACT_ATOMS: atom_id res chain seq x y z
N LYS A 1 18.46 3.36 -16.63
CA LYS A 1 17.37 4.30 -16.98
C LYS A 1 16.68 4.74 -15.70
N PRO A 2 16.24 6.00 -15.58
CA PRO A 2 15.48 6.44 -14.42
C PRO A 2 14.13 5.71 -14.38
N LEU A 3 13.81 5.20 -13.19
CA LEU A 3 12.53 4.57 -12.87
C LEU A 3 12.24 4.89 -11.40
N VAL A 4 11.04 5.34 -11.11
CA VAL A 4 10.60 5.53 -9.73
C VAL A 4 9.52 4.49 -9.44
N GLN A 5 9.81 3.61 -8.47
CA GLN A 5 8.88 2.63 -7.94
C GLN A 5 8.43 3.07 -6.56
N ILE A 6 7.14 3.23 -6.37
CA ILE A 6 6.54 3.56 -5.08
C ILE A 6 5.79 2.34 -4.56
N ILE A 7 6.15 1.88 -3.37
CA ILE A 7 5.48 0.80 -2.66
C ILE A 7 4.59 1.44 -1.59
N LEU A 8 3.28 1.26 -1.69
CA LEU A 8 2.35 1.61 -0.62
C LEU A 8 2.28 0.42 0.34
N ASN A 9 3.16 0.44 1.33
CA ASN A 9 3.40 -0.69 2.21
C ASN A 9 2.53 -0.62 3.46
N ASN A 10 1.45 -1.37 3.45
CA ASN A 10 0.53 -1.49 4.60
C ASN A 10 0.81 -2.73 5.47
N HIS A 11 1.85 -3.52 5.17
CA HIS A 11 2.26 -4.73 5.89
C HIS A 11 1.20 -5.82 5.99
N VAL A 12 0.15 -5.76 5.17
CA VAL A 12 -0.93 -6.74 5.14
C VAL A 12 -1.31 -7.10 3.70
N LEU A 13 -2.05 -8.18 3.54
CA LEU A 13 -2.80 -8.47 2.32
C LEU A 13 -4.07 -7.61 2.33
N GLY A 14 -3.95 -6.35 1.90
CA GLY A 14 -4.93 -5.30 2.16
C GLY A 14 -6.34 -5.62 1.69
N MET A 15 -6.52 -6.05 0.44
CA MET A 15 -7.84 -6.41 -0.09
C MET A 15 -8.45 -7.60 0.64
N VAL A 16 -7.64 -8.61 1.00
CA VAL A 16 -8.13 -9.77 1.75
C VAL A 16 -8.56 -9.35 3.16
N ARG A 17 -7.75 -8.51 3.83
CA ARG A 17 -8.08 -7.96 5.14
C ARG A 17 -9.35 -7.12 5.10
N GLN A 18 -9.54 -6.28 4.07
CA GLN A 18 -10.75 -5.48 3.89
C GLN A 18 -11.99 -6.36 3.76
N TRP A 19 -11.92 -7.47 3.03
CA TRP A 19 -13.01 -8.43 2.93
C TRP A 19 -13.31 -9.12 4.27
N GLN A 20 -12.29 -9.46 5.03
CA GLN A 20 -12.47 -10.01 6.38
C GLN A 20 -13.16 -9.00 7.31
N THR A 21 -12.84 -7.72 7.14
CA THR A 21 -13.50 -6.65 7.90
C THR A 21 -14.97 -6.52 7.52
N LEU A 22 -15.28 -6.46 6.21
CA LEU A 22 -16.61 -6.13 5.72
C LEU A 22 -17.58 -7.32 5.74
N PHE A 23 -17.11 -8.52 5.41
CA PHE A 23 -17.98 -9.67 5.13
C PHE A 23 -17.80 -10.84 6.10
N TYR A 24 -16.77 -10.84 6.94
CA TYR A 24 -16.44 -11.95 7.83
C TYR A 24 -16.31 -11.52 9.30
N GLU A 25 -17.05 -10.49 9.71
CA GLU A 25 -17.15 -10.04 11.12
C GLU A 25 -15.78 -9.79 11.76
N GLN A 26 -14.83 -9.23 11.00
CA GLN A 26 -13.47 -8.95 11.44
C GLN A 26 -12.70 -10.21 11.92
N ARG A 27 -13.06 -11.38 11.43
CA ARG A 27 -12.35 -12.62 11.69
C ARG A 27 -11.08 -12.69 10.83
N TYR A 28 -10.04 -12.02 11.30
CA TYR A 28 -8.77 -11.93 10.59
C TYR A 28 -7.98 -13.23 10.68
N SER A 29 -7.47 -13.71 9.54
CA SER A 29 -6.62 -14.90 9.47
C SER A 29 -5.60 -14.75 8.34
N GLN A 30 -4.33 -14.95 8.65
CA GLN A 30 -3.22 -15.02 7.69
C GLN A 30 -3.09 -13.81 6.76
N THR A 31 -3.49 -12.61 7.20
CA THR A 31 -3.45 -11.39 6.40
C THR A 31 -2.35 -10.42 6.79
N ILE A 32 -1.72 -10.60 7.94
CA ILE A 32 -0.57 -9.79 8.38
C ILE A 32 0.71 -10.41 7.82
N LEU A 33 1.51 -9.61 7.13
CA LEU A 33 2.79 -10.03 6.57
C LEU A 33 3.89 -9.80 7.61
N ASN A 34 4.22 -10.85 8.37
CA ASN A 34 5.23 -10.80 9.44
C ASN A 34 6.65 -11.15 8.95
N ASP A 35 6.80 -11.46 7.69
CA ASP A 35 7.99 -12.08 7.09
C ASP A 35 9.15 -11.09 6.92
N GLY A 36 8.93 -9.84 7.30
CA GLY A 36 10.01 -8.88 7.46
C GLY A 36 10.81 -8.57 6.20
N VAL A 37 10.20 -8.66 5.01
CA VAL A 37 10.88 -8.19 3.80
C VAL A 37 11.17 -6.70 3.93
N ASP A 38 12.45 -6.38 3.97
CA ASP A 38 12.92 -4.99 3.96
C ASP A 38 13.13 -4.55 2.51
N PHE A 39 12.13 -3.85 1.95
CA PHE A 39 12.18 -3.41 0.56
C PHE A 39 13.32 -2.42 0.27
N VAL A 40 13.73 -1.63 1.26
CA VAL A 40 14.88 -0.74 1.11
C VAL A 40 16.17 -1.56 0.92
N LYS A 41 16.44 -2.50 1.82
CA LYS A 41 17.63 -3.35 1.75
C LYS A 41 17.67 -4.20 0.48
N VAL A 42 16.54 -4.78 0.09
CA VAL A 42 16.47 -5.57 -1.16
C VAL A 42 16.78 -4.69 -2.37
N SER A 43 16.20 -3.49 -2.45
CA SER A 43 16.41 -2.57 -3.55
C SER A 43 17.87 -2.11 -3.64
N GLU A 44 18.48 -1.78 -2.51
CA GLU A 44 19.90 -1.39 -2.43
C GLU A 44 20.82 -2.54 -2.84
N ALA A 45 20.53 -3.76 -2.39
CA ALA A 45 21.29 -4.96 -2.78
C ALA A 45 21.23 -5.22 -4.30
N MET A 46 20.15 -4.81 -4.97
CA MET A 46 19.98 -4.88 -6.42
C MET A 46 20.55 -3.67 -7.17
N GLY A 47 21.16 -2.72 -6.48
CA GLY A 47 21.81 -1.54 -7.07
C GLY A 47 20.89 -0.35 -7.31
N ALA A 48 19.67 -0.35 -6.82
CA ALA A 48 18.80 0.82 -6.84
C ALA A 48 19.03 1.72 -5.61
N LYS A 49 18.69 2.99 -5.72
CA LYS A 49 18.52 3.84 -4.52
C LYS A 49 17.20 3.51 -3.87
N ALA A 50 17.12 3.54 -2.54
CA ALA A 50 15.88 3.30 -1.85
C ALA A 50 15.72 4.20 -0.61
N ILE A 51 14.49 4.61 -0.34
CA ILE A 51 14.14 5.42 0.83
C ILE A 51 12.86 4.86 1.45
N ARG A 52 12.86 4.75 2.78
CA ARG A 52 11.66 4.50 3.57
C ARG A 52 11.02 5.83 3.95
N VAL A 53 9.72 5.94 3.69
CA VAL A 53 8.89 7.10 4.03
C VAL A 53 7.87 6.67 5.07
N THR A 54 7.93 7.23 6.27
CA THR A 54 7.05 6.86 7.39
C THR A 54 6.18 8.01 7.88
N LYS A 55 6.44 9.23 7.38
CA LYS A 55 5.72 10.45 7.76
C LYS A 55 5.35 11.26 6.54
N MET A 56 4.25 11.99 6.62
CA MET A 56 3.74 12.80 5.51
C MET A 56 4.74 13.87 5.06
N GLU A 57 5.44 14.50 5.99
CA GLU A 57 6.45 15.53 5.68
C GLU A 57 7.67 15.02 4.91
N GLU A 58 7.91 13.71 4.92
CA GLU A 58 9.00 13.07 4.18
C GLU A 58 8.64 12.78 2.71
N VAL A 59 7.35 12.82 2.35
CA VAL A 59 6.86 12.42 1.01
C VAL A 59 7.42 13.35 -0.07
N GLU A 60 7.26 14.65 0.09
CA GLU A 60 7.70 15.61 -0.93
C GLU A 60 9.22 15.60 -1.16
N PRO A 61 10.07 15.63 -0.13
CA PRO A 61 11.50 15.48 -0.30
C PRO A 61 11.91 14.16 -0.98
N ALA A 62 11.29 13.05 -0.61
CA ALA A 62 11.57 11.74 -1.19
C ALA A 62 11.19 11.70 -2.69
N LEU A 63 10.04 12.24 -3.07
CA LEU A 63 9.63 12.33 -4.46
C LEU A 63 10.55 13.23 -5.29
N LYS A 64 10.94 14.40 -4.76
CA LYS A 64 11.89 15.29 -5.43
C LYS A 64 13.22 14.60 -5.69
N MET A 65 13.75 13.91 -4.69
CA MET A 65 15.00 13.15 -4.82
C MET A 65 14.85 12.03 -5.86
N ALA A 66 13.75 11.27 -5.82
CA ALA A 66 13.51 10.18 -6.75
C ALA A 66 13.44 10.67 -8.20
N LEU A 67 12.69 11.75 -8.45
CA LEU A 67 12.52 12.32 -9.79
C LEU A 67 13.81 12.96 -10.35
N SER A 68 14.69 13.44 -9.48
CA SER A 68 15.99 14.01 -9.89
C SER A 68 17.10 12.96 -10.04
N SER A 69 16.84 11.69 -9.73
CA SER A 69 17.86 10.64 -9.78
C SER A 69 18.09 10.15 -11.22
N GLU A 70 19.35 9.87 -11.54
CA GLU A 70 19.74 9.32 -12.85
C GLU A 70 19.49 7.80 -12.97
N GLY A 71 19.35 7.09 -11.85
CA GLY A 71 19.14 5.65 -11.76
C GLY A 71 17.76 5.30 -11.20
N PRO A 72 17.48 4.00 -11.04
CA PRO A 72 16.26 3.54 -10.43
C PRO A 72 16.18 3.87 -8.94
N VAL A 73 14.99 4.28 -8.50
CA VAL A 73 14.71 4.61 -7.09
C VAL A 73 13.47 3.89 -6.63
N VAL A 74 13.52 3.32 -5.44
CA VAL A 74 12.38 2.68 -4.77
C VAL A 74 12.03 3.49 -3.52
N LEU A 75 10.76 3.87 -3.40
CA LEU A 75 10.22 4.50 -2.20
C LEU A 75 9.34 3.48 -1.47
N ASP A 76 9.73 3.07 -0.26
CA ASP A 76 8.93 2.21 0.63
C ASP A 76 8.10 3.09 1.56
N CYS A 77 6.89 3.41 1.12
CA CYS A 77 5.97 4.30 1.85
C CYS A 77 5.09 3.48 2.79
N TRP A 78 5.31 3.61 4.09
CA TRP A 78 4.51 2.93 5.09
C TRP A 78 3.18 3.65 5.29
N ILE A 79 2.10 2.91 5.12
CA ILE A 79 0.73 3.38 5.27
C ILE A 79 0.00 2.53 6.32
N ASP A 80 -1.15 3.02 6.78
CA ASP A 80 -1.98 2.31 7.75
C ASP A 80 -2.47 0.97 7.17
N GLN A 81 -2.44 -0.08 7.99
CA GLN A 81 -2.86 -1.43 7.61
C GLN A 81 -4.37 -1.55 7.38
N ASP A 82 -5.16 -0.68 7.96
CA ASP A 82 -6.62 -0.71 7.88
C ASP A 82 -7.20 0.29 6.87
N LEU A 83 -6.33 0.92 6.07
CA LEU A 83 -6.79 1.72 4.92
C LEU A 83 -7.47 0.81 3.90
N SER A 84 -8.74 1.08 3.67
CA SER A 84 -9.56 0.36 2.69
C SER A 84 -9.55 1.03 1.32
N VAL A 85 -9.78 0.24 0.29
CA VAL A 85 -9.88 0.73 -1.09
C VAL A 85 -11.35 0.89 -1.44
N TYR A 86 -11.76 2.10 -1.73
CA TYR A 86 -13.12 2.43 -2.20
C TYR A 86 -13.05 3.24 -3.49
N PRO A 87 -14.11 3.22 -4.32
CA PRO A 87 -15.35 2.45 -4.17
C PRO A 87 -15.18 0.96 -4.45
N MET A 88 -16.07 0.12 -3.91
CA MET A 88 -16.12 -1.32 -4.14
C MET A 88 -17.44 -1.75 -4.79
N VAL A 89 -17.37 -2.80 -5.60
CA VAL A 89 -18.57 -3.52 -6.10
C VAL A 89 -18.63 -4.84 -5.36
N PRO A 90 -19.77 -5.19 -4.71
CA PRO A 90 -19.93 -6.49 -4.06
C PRO A 90 -19.82 -7.64 -5.07
N ALA A 91 -19.34 -8.80 -4.63
CA ALA A 91 -19.22 -9.96 -5.48
C ALA A 91 -20.59 -10.38 -6.07
N GLY A 92 -20.67 -10.45 -7.39
CA GLY A 92 -21.91 -10.80 -8.10
C GLY A 92 -22.88 -9.64 -8.33
N ALA A 93 -22.55 -8.44 -7.87
CA ALA A 93 -23.37 -7.25 -8.08
C ALA A 93 -23.08 -6.57 -9.42
N SER A 94 -24.01 -5.70 -9.87
CA SER A 94 -23.81 -4.81 -11.01
C SER A 94 -22.82 -3.69 -10.68
N LEU A 95 -22.18 -3.11 -11.71
CA LEU A 95 -21.35 -1.92 -11.56
C LEU A 95 -22.11 -0.71 -11.01
N ASP A 96 -23.43 -0.69 -11.12
CA ASP A 96 -24.29 0.36 -10.57
C ASP A 96 -24.51 0.21 -9.06
N GLU A 97 -24.14 -0.94 -8.48
CA GLU A 97 -24.29 -1.25 -7.05
C GLU A 97 -22.97 -1.01 -6.28
N VAL A 98 -22.18 -0.06 -6.77
CA VAL A 98 -20.95 0.35 -6.10
C VAL A 98 -21.25 1.01 -4.75
N PHE A 99 -20.44 0.72 -3.75
CA PHE A 99 -20.51 1.37 -2.44
C PHE A 99 -19.15 1.97 -2.03
N ASP A 100 -19.20 2.96 -1.18
CA ASP A 100 -18.02 3.61 -0.64
C ASP A 100 -17.96 3.52 0.89
N GLU A 101 -17.01 4.23 1.50
CA GLU A 101 -16.80 4.22 2.95
C GLU A 101 -18.01 4.77 3.72
N GLU A 102 -18.73 5.74 3.16
CA GLU A 102 -19.90 6.35 3.82
C GLU A 102 -21.07 5.37 3.89
N ASP A 103 -21.20 4.50 2.90
CA ASP A 103 -22.27 3.48 2.87
C ASP A 103 -22.04 2.38 3.92
N VAL A 104 -20.78 2.08 4.25
CA VAL A 104 -20.43 1.08 5.28
C VAL A 104 -20.66 1.63 6.69
N LYS A 105 -20.57 2.93 6.90
CA LYS A 105 -20.73 3.58 8.21
C LYS A 105 -22.21 3.79 8.62
N LYS A 106 -23.12 3.48 7.73
CA LYS A 106 -24.58 3.52 7.99
C LYS A 106 -25.06 2.20 8.57
#